data_b41b24454fe6a9f1215805a60e03a75b
#
_entry.id   b41b24454fe6a9f1215805a60e03a75b
#
_cell.length_a   1.000
_cell.length_b   1.000
_cell.length_c   1.000
_cell.angle_alpha   90.00
_cell.angle_beta   90.00
_cell.angle_gamma   90.00
#
_symmetry.space_group_name_H-M   'P 1'
#
loop_
_entity.id
_entity.type
_entity.pdbx_description
1 polymer ?
#
loop_
_entity_poly.entity_id
_entity_poly.type
_entity_poly.pdbx_seq_one_letter_code
_entity_poly.pdbx_strand_id
1 'polypeptide(L)'
;GQMWYNSTTQIIKGFTSNPVGSYSAAPNLNHGRSILNGSGGIQTSAIMMGGYAPELPSPERSDFVEEWNGSSWTETTDLNTRRFNPSGTASNSESAICIGGYGASGTLANCEQWDGSSWTEVADLNTSRDNAGGCGTVTNALASGGRGPVGNNEYWNGSAWTELADLNNGKSS
;
A
#
# COMPACT_ATOMS: atom_id res chain seq x y z
N GLY A 1 -11.85 -12.55 -19.08
CA GLY A 1 -12.82 -12.49 -20.18
C GLY A 1 -12.59 -13.62 -21.18
N GLN A 2 -13.65 -14.21 -21.70
CA GLN A 2 -13.52 -15.22 -22.76
C GLN A 2 -13.23 -14.53 -24.08
N MET A 3 -12.20 -14.98 -24.79
CA MET A 3 -11.92 -14.60 -26.17
C MET A 3 -12.44 -15.71 -27.11
N TRP A 4 -13.04 -15.33 -28.21
CA TRP A 4 -13.45 -16.26 -29.26
C TRP A 4 -13.14 -15.69 -30.64
N TYR A 5 -12.83 -16.57 -31.56
CA TYR A 5 -12.48 -16.25 -32.94
C TYR A 5 -13.69 -16.45 -33.86
N ASN A 6 -14.04 -15.42 -34.60
CA ASN A 6 -15.05 -15.53 -35.63
C ASN A 6 -14.37 -15.84 -36.96
N SER A 7 -14.48 -17.09 -37.43
CA SER A 7 -13.83 -17.56 -38.65
C SER A 7 -14.37 -16.94 -39.94
N THR A 8 -15.60 -16.43 -39.92
CA THR A 8 -16.23 -15.79 -41.07
C THR A 8 -15.72 -14.36 -41.28
N THR A 9 -15.48 -13.62 -40.23
CA THR A 9 -14.99 -12.26 -40.27
C THR A 9 -13.49 -12.13 -39.99
N GLN A 10 -12.83 -13.24 -39.66
CA GLN A 10 -11.42 -13.30 -39.26
C GLN A 10 -11.05 -12.34 -38.12
N ILE A 11 -12.01 -12.06 -37.23
CA ILE A 11 -11.82 -11.14 -36.09
C ILE A 11 -11.84 -11.91 -34.80
N ILE A 12 -10.86 -11.66 -33.96
CA ILE A 12 -10.87 -12.09 -32.55
C ILE A 12 -11.75 -11.13 -31.78
N LYS A 13 -12.81 -11.67 -31.16
CA LYS A 13 -13.68 -10.89 -30.28
C LYS A 13 -13.50 -11.35 -28.85
N GLY A 14 -13.28 -10.39 -27.98
CA GLY A 14 -13.31 -10.60 -26.53
C GLY A 14 -14.59 -10.04 -25.93
N PHE A 15 -15.20 -10.75 -25.03
CA PHE A 15 -16.21 -10.15 -24.18
C PHE A 15 -15.51 -9.27 -23.14
N THR A 16 -15.52 -7.98 -23.41
CA THR A 16 -15.31 -6.98 -22.36
C THR A 16 -16.54 -6.09 -22.37
N SER A 17 -17.15 -5.92 -21.24
CA SER A 17 -18.11 -4.83 -21.02
C SER A 17 -17.40 -3.45 -21.13
N ASN A 18 -16.10 -3.47 -21.42
CA ASN A 18 -15.28 -2.29 -21.64
C ASN A 18 -14.61 -2.44 -23.00
N PRO A 19 -15.02 -1.67 -24.03
CA PRO A 19 -14.42 -1.72 -25.33
C PRO A 19 -13.00 -1.17 -25.23
N VAL A 20 -12.02 -2.04 -25.46
CA VAL A 20 -10.60 -1.71 -25.55
C VAL A 20 -10.03 -1.20 -24.24
N GLY A 21 -9.06 -1.87 -23.66
CA GLY A 21 -8.30 -1.36 -22.53
C GLY A 21 -7.64 -0.03 -22.83
N SER A 22 -8.41 1.04 -22.81
CA SER A 22 -7.88 2.39 -22.84
C SER A 22 -7.58 2.78 -21.38
N TYR A 23 -6.33 3.05 -21.11
CA TYR A 23 -5.97 3.78 -19.89
C TYR A 23 -6.47 5.22 -20.06
N SER A 24 -7.40 5.65 -19.24
CA SER A 24 -7.72 7.06 -19.08
C SER A 24 -6.91 7.62 -17.91
N ALA A 25 -6.47 8.86 -18.03
CA ALA A 25 -5.87 9.55 -16.89
C ALA A 25 -6.91 9.68 -15.78
N ALA A 26 -6.55 9.24 -14.58
CA ALA A 26 -7.29 9.53 -13.35
C ALA A 26 -6.83 10.87 -12.77
N PRO A 27 -7.64 11.52 -11.92
CA PRO A 27 -7.18 12.69 -11.16
C PRO A 27 -5.90 12.42 -10.39
N ASN A 28 -5.06 13.43 -10.28
CA ASN A 28 -3.85 13.36 -9.47
C ASN A 28 -4.19 13.35 -7.98
N LEU A 29 -3.25 12.87 -7.16
CA LEU A 29 -3.25 13.10 -5.72
C LEU A 29 -3.26 14.61 -5.43
N ASN A 30 -3.87 15.02 -4.33
CA ASN A 30 -3.88 16.41 -3.89
C ASN A 30 -2.47 16.88 -3.50
N HIS A 31 -1.67 15.99 -2.91
CA HIS A 31 -0.27 16.22 -2.60
C HIS A 31 0.62 15.34 -3.47
N GLY A 32 1.50 15.98 -4.26
CA GLY A 32 2.47 15.28 -5.10
C GLY A 32 3.49 14.52 -4.22
N ARG A 33 3.47 13.19 -4.29
CA ARG A 33 4.31 12.33 -3.46
C ARG A 33 4.98 11.25 -4.28
N SER A 34 6.15 10.83 -3.83
CA SER A 34 6.88 9.69 -4.37
C SER A 34 7.24 8.70 -3.25
N ILE A 35 7.83 7.56 -3.65
CA ILE A 35 8.26 6.54 -2.68
C ILE A 35 7.08 6.06 -1.80
N LEU A 36 5.97 5.77 -2.47
CA LEU A 36 4.69 5.36 -1.92
C LEU A 36 4.55 3.85 -2.05
N ASN A 37 4.99 3.09 -1.06
CA ASN A 37 4.71 1.65 -0.98
C ASN A 37 3.50 1.36 -0.05
N GLY A 38 3.10 2.34 0.76
CA GLY A 38 1.93 2.27 1.62
C GLY A 38 0.65 2.55 0.83
N SER A 39 0.14 1.55 0.15
CA SER A 39 -1.10 1.65 -0.60
C SER A 39 -1.88 0.34 -0.56
N GLY A 40 -3.17 0.43 -0.78
CA GLY A 40 -4.03 -0.74 -0.85
C GLY A 40 -5.45 -0.38 -1.28
N GLY A 41 -6.27 -1.41 -1.49
CA GLY A 41 -7.65 -1.26 -1.89
C GLY A 41 -7.97 -1.85 -3.26
N ILE A 42 -9.10 -1.46 -3.79
CA ILE A 42 -9.63 -1.88 -5.10
C ILE A 42 -9.80 -0.67 -6.01
N GLN A 43 -10.09 -0.89 -7.29
CA GLN A 43 -10.21 0.15 -8.32
C GLN A 43 -11.17 1.31 -7.95
N THR A 44 -12.21 1.03 -7.18
CA THR A 44 -13.24 2.01 -6.81
C THR A 44 -13.14 2.50 -5.37
N SER A 45 -12.17 1.98 -4.60
CA SER A 45 -11.98 2.33 -3.19
C SER A 45 -10.56 1.96 -2.77
N ALA A 46 -9.67 2.93 -2.70
CA ALA A 46 -8.27 2.74 -2.36
C ALA A 46 -7.76 3.82 -1.42
N ILE A 47 -6.63 3.58 -0.80
CA ILE A 47 -5.98 4.51 0.14
C ILE A 47 -4.49 4.57 -0.15
N MET A 48 -3.91 5.77 -0.03
CA MET A 48 -2.48 6.05 -0.15
C MET A 48 -1.98 6.70 1.12
N MET A 49 -0.89 6.20 1.68
CA MET A 49 -0.42 6.53 3.03
C MET A 49 1.05 6.93 3.02
N GLY A 50 1.39 8.06 3.63
CA GLY A 50 2.76 8.54 3.77
C GLY A 50 3.45 8.86 2.46
N GLY A 51 4.75 8.65 2.39
CA GLY A 51 5.59 8.89 1.20
C GLY A 51 6.55 10.06 1.36
N TYR A 52 7.29 10.34 0.30
CA TYR A 52 8.17 11.50 0.19
C TYR A 52 7.40 12.65 -0.47
N ALA A 53 7.26 13.76 0.23
CA ALA A 53 6.54 14.95 -0.23
C ALA A 53 7.50 16.16 -0.27
N PRO A 54 7.98 16.58 -1.46
CA PRO A 54 9.00 17.60 -1.60
C PRO A 54 8.54 19.02 -1.20
N GLU A 55 7.25 19.26 -1.06
CA GLU A 55 6.68 20.50 -0.54
C GLU A 55 6.82 20.66 0.98
N LEU A 56 7.10 19.55 1.70
CA LEU A 56 7.34 19.60 3.14
C LEU A 56 8.76 20.06 3.47
N PRO A 57 8.97 20.70 4.63
CA PRO A 57 10.31 20.99 5.12
C PRO A 57 11.12 19.69 5.28
N SER A 58 12.41 19.73 4.91
CA SER A 58 13.31 18.60 5.13
C SER A 58 13.24 18.09 6.59
N PRO A 59 13.15 16.79 6.76
CA PRO A 59 13.34 15.69 5.81
C PRO A 59 12.03 15.15 5.16
N GLU A 60 11.37 15.91 4.40
CA GLU A 60 10.26 15.70 3.44
C GLU A 60 9.42 14.41 3.59
N ARG A 61 9.35 13.84 4.81
CA ARG A 61 8.52 12.67 5.12
C ARG A 61 7.09 13.11 5.33
N SER A 62 6.17 12.38 4.73
CA SER A 62 4.76 12.70 4.78
C SER A 62 4.02 11.81 5.79
N ASP A 63 3.04 12.38 6.44
CA ASP A 63 1.96 11.75 7.17
C ASP A 63 0.66 11.71 6.37
N PHE A 64 0.60 12.41 5.22
CA PHE A 64 -0.59 12.56 4.40
C PHE A 64 -1.23 11.23 4.02
N VAL A 65 -2.54 11.20 4.11
CA VAL A 65 -3.36 10.09 3.68
C VAL A 65 -4.45 10.59 2.75
N GLU A 66 -4.60 9.92 1.62
CA GLU A 66 -5.64 10.24 0.65
C GLU A 66 -6.43 8.99 0.27
N GLU A 67 -7.74 9.16 0.19
CA GLU A 67 -8.69 8.12 -0.18
C GLU A 67 -9.21 8.32 -1.59
N TRP A 68 -9.31 7.23 -2.35
CA TRP A 68 -9.89 7.16 -3.67
C TRP A 68 -11.29 6.56 -3.63
N ASN A 69 -12.27 7.26 -4.20
CA ASN A 69 -13.67 6.83 -4.23
C ASN A 69 -14.12 6.29 -5.61
N GLY A 70 -13.18 6.02 -6.50
CA GLY A 70 -13.45 5.60 -7.89
C GLY A 70 -13.48 6.74 -8.90
N SER A 71 -13.45 8.01 -8.43
CA SER A 71 -13.48 9.20 -9.31
C SER A 71 -12.55 10.33 -8.87
N SER A 72 -12.27 10.48 -7.60
CA SER A 72 -11.42 11.53 -7.05
C SER A 72 -10.64 11.06 -5.82
N TRP A 73 -9.52 11.72 -5.56
CA TRP A 73 -8.77 11.61 -4.32
C TRP A 73 -9.28 12.66 -3.33
N THR A 74 -9.40 12.29 -2.09
CA THR A 74 -9.79 13.18 -0.97
C THR A 74 -8.80 12.97 0.16
N GLU A 75 -8.26 14.06 0.68
CA GLU A 75 -7.43 14.03 1.88
C GLU A 75 -8.27 13.65 3.09
N THR A 76 -7.75 12.80 3.93
CA THR A 76 -8.39 12.33 5.17
C THR A 76 -7.44 12.50 6.35
N THR A 77 -7.72 11.89 7.49
CA THR A 77 -6.89 11.98 8.70
C THR A 77 -5.49 11.41 8.43
N ASP A 78 -4.47 12.19 8.78
CA ASP A 78 -3.07 11.84 8.60
C ASP A 78 -2.61 10.71 9.53
N LEU A 79 -1.53 10.02 9.14
CA LEU A 79 -0.82 9.08 10.01
C LEU A 79 -0.31 9.78 11.27
N ASN A 80 -0.27 9.07 12.38
CA ASN A 80 0.33 9.59 13.62
C ASN A 80 1.86 9.78 13.50
N THR A 81 2.50 9.00 12.62
CA THR A 81 3.96 9.07 12.43
C THR A 81 4.31 9.28 10.96
N ARG A 82 5.03 10.38 10.68
CA ARG A 82 5.58 10.69 9.35
C ARG A 82 6.57 9.65 8.88
N ARG A 83 6.37 9.16 7.66
CA ARG A 83 7.21 8.10 7.08
C ARG A 83 7.20 8.09 5.56
N PHE A 84 8.31 7.70 4.96
CA PHE A 84 8.36 7.28 3.56
C PHE A 84 8.72 5.80 3.46
N ASN A 85 8.51 5.19 2.30
CA ASN A 85 8.66 3.75 2.09
C ASN A 85 7.88 2.86 3.10
N PRO A 86 6.71 3.27 3.62
CA PRO A 86 5.96 2.32 4.40
C PRO A 86 5.55 1.15 3.52
N SER A 87 5.40 -0.03 4.12
CA SER A 87 4.58 -1.08 3.53
C SER A 87 3.13 -0.86 3.92
N GLY A 88 2.20 -1.51 3.25
CA GLY A 88 0.81 -1.40 3.65
C GLY A 88 -0.10 -2.29 2.84
N THR A 89 -1.29 -2.49 3.36
CA THR A 89 -2.37 -3.17 2.66
C THR A 89 -3.72 -2.63 3.13
N ALA A 90 -4.71 -2.72 2.26
CA ALA A 90 -6.06 -2.30 2.55
C ALA A 90 -7.06 -3.19 1.79
N SER A 91 -8.20 -3.44 2.40
CA SER A 91 -9.33 -4.08 1.71
C SER A 91 -10.08 -3.06 0.85
N ASN A 92 -10.13 -1.83 1.31
CA ASN A 92 -10.75 -0.65 0.68
C ASN A 92 -10.21 0.62 1.35
N SER A 93 -10.74 1.80 1.02
CA SER A 93 -10.33 3.06 1.64
C SER A 93 -10.66 3.19 3.13
N GLU A 94 -11.60 2.40 3.65
CA GLU A 94 -12.07 2.48 5.04
C GLU A 94 -11.37 1.50 5.98
N SER A 95 -10.46 0.64 5.47
CA SER A 95 -9.84 -0.44 6.26
C SER A 95 -8.44 -0.74 5.73
N ALA A 96 -7.43 -0.18 6.40
CA ALA A 96 -6.04 -0.26 5.99
C ALA A 96 -5.10 -0.48 7.18
N ILE A 97 -3.92 -1.00 6.91
CA ILE A 97 -2.81 -1.05 7.86
C ILE A 97 -1.55 -0.50 7.18
N CYS A 98 -0.91 0.46 7.83
CA CYS A 98 0.38 1.04 7.47
C CYS A 98 1.47 0.36 8.30
N ILE A 99 2.49 -0.17 7.64
CA ILE A 99 3.45 -1.09 8.27
C ILE A 99 4.86 -0.55 8.09
N GLY A 100 5.57 -0.30 9.18
CA GLY A 100 6.97 0.14 9.16
C GLY A 100 7.20 1.42 8.37
N GLY A 101 8.25 1.46 7.58
CA GLY A 101 8.69 2.61 6.80
C GLY A 101 9.94 3.26 7.37
N TYR A 102 10.29 4.43 6.87
CA TYR A 102 11.47 5.20 7.31
C TYR A 102 11.03 6.53 7.95
N GLY A 103 11.22 6.64 9.23
CA GLY A 103 10.86 7.79 10.05
C GLY A 103 12.05 8.68 10.40
N ALA A 104 11.85 9.57 11.38
CA ALA A 104 12.85 10.55 11.79
C ALA A 104 14.16 9.94 12.30
N SER A 105 14.08 8.79 12.97
CA SER A 105 15.22 8.12 13.61
C SER A 105 15.73 6.90 12.82
N GLY A 106 15.22 6.66 11.62
CA GLY A 106 15.58 5.50 10.80
C GLY A 106 14.39 4.61 10.46
N THR A 107 14.66 3.34 10.20
CA THR A 107 13.61 2.34 9.92
C THR A 107 12.70 2.13 11.11
N LEU A 108 11.41 2.06 10.85
CA LEU A 108 10.35 1.92 11.84
C LEU A 108 9.88 0.47 11.95
N ALA A 109 9.53 0.08 13.17
CA ALA A 109 8.71 -1.11 13.45
C ALA A 109 7.23 -0.76 13.59
N ASN A 110 6.92 0.52 13.87
CA ASN A 110 5.55 0.98 14.13
C ASN A 110 4.57 0.62 13.03
N CYS A 111 3.42 0.12 13.45
CA CYS A 111 2.28 -0.15 12.59
C CYS A 111 1.08 0.66 13.05
N GLU A 112 0.33 1.20 12.08
CA GLU A 112 -0.89 1.96 12.33
C GLU A 112 -2.04 1.36 11.54
N GLN A 113 -3.20 1.22 12.17
CA GLN A 113 -4.41 0.68 11.55
C GLN A 113 -5.45 1.78 11.38
N TRP A 114 -6.08 1.81 10.22
CA TRP A 114 -7.16 2.71 9.82
C TRP A 114 -8.51 2.02 9.93
N ASP A 115 -9.47 2.67 10.59
CA ASP A 115 -10.85 2.17 10.80
C ASP A 115 -11.91 2.92 9.98
N GLY A 116 -11.48 3.77 9.03
CA GLY A 116 -12.35 4.64 8.24
C GLY A 116 -12.51 6.05 8.84
N SER A 117 -11.94 6.32 10.03
CA SER A 117 -12.05 7.63 10.69
C SER A 117 -10.77 8.07 11.39
N SER A 118 -9.98 7.15 11.91
CA SER A 118 -8.78 7.43 12.70
C SER A 118 -7.71 6.36 12.52
N TRP A 119 -6.45 6.79 12.70
CA TRP A 119 -5.30 5.90 12.80
C TRP A 119 -5.04 5.54 14.25
N THR A 120 -4.90 4.26 14.51
CA THR A 120 -4.54 3.73 15.83
C THR A 120 -3.25 2.95 15.72
N GLU A 121 -2.28 3.25 16.58
CA GLU A 121 -1.06 2.44 16.69
C GLU A 121 -1.40 1.05 17.20
N VAL A 122 -0.90 0.03 16.50
CA VAL A 122 -1.07 -1.38 16.83
C VAL A 122 0.28 -1.99 17.16
N ALA A 123 0.34 -3.30 17.45
CA ALA A 123 1.62 -3.93 17.78
C ALA A 123 2.67 -3.75 16.67
N ASP A 124 3.89 -3.51 17.07
CA ASP A 124 5.05 -3.32 16.20
C ASP A 124 5.50 -4.61 15.54
N LEU A 125 6.12 -4.50 14.37
CA LEU A 125 6.93 -5.56 13.77
C LEU A 125 8.02 -6.03 14.75
N ASN A 126 8.36 -7.31 14.69
CA ASN A 126 9.52 -7.83 15.44
C ASN A 126 10.85 -7.25 14.92
N THR A 127 10.90 -6.93 13.63
CA THR A 127 12.08 -6.33 13.00
C THR A 127 11.67 -5.08 12.22
N SER A 128 12.24 -3.91 12.60
CA SER A 128 12.00 -2.64 11.89
C SER A 128 12.44 -2.74 10.44
N ARG A 129 11.61 -2.25 9.52
CA ARG A 129 11.89 -2.31 8.08
C ARG A 129 11.19 -1.22 7.29
N ASP A 130 11.80 -0.82 6.19
CA ASP A 130 11.19 0.02 5.17
C ASP A 130 11.25 -0.70 3.81
N ASN A 131 10.41 -0.27 2.88
CA ASN A 131 10.38 -0.79 1.52
C ASN A 131 10.04 -2.30 1.43
N ALA A 132 9.29 -2.81 2.39
CA ALA A 132 8.81 -4.19 2.39
C ALA A 132 7.60 -4.35 1.47
N GLY A 133 7.38 -5.57 0.98
CA GLY A 133 6.13 -5.95 0.35
C GLY A 133 5.04 -6.17 1.41
N GLY A 134 3.87 -5.58 1.22
CA GLY A 134 2.71 -5.79 2.09
C GLY A 134 1.53 -6.37 1.31
N CYS A 135 0.83 -7.32 1.89
CA CYS A 135 -0.41 -7.86 1.34
C CYS A 135 -1.32 -8.41 2.44
N GLY A 136 -2.62 -8.50 2.13
CA GLY A 136 -3.62 -9.05 3.04
C GLY A 136 -4.68 -8.04 3.45
N THR A 137 -5.13 -8.12 4.68
CA THR A 137 -6.17 -7.26 5.28
C THR A 137 -5.72 -6.75 6.65
N VAL A 138 -6.50 -5.88 7.29
CA VAL A 138 -6.22 -5.35 8.64
C VAL A 138 -6.20 -6.41 9.75
N THR A 139 -6.72 -7.60 9.49
CA THR A 139 -6.74 -8.72 10.45
C THR A 139 -5.86 -9.88 10.04
N ASN A 140 -5.36 -9.88 8.81
CA ASN A 140 -4.50 -10.93 8.25
C ASN A 140 -3.58 -10.31 7.21
N ALA A 141 -2.36 -9.95 7.59
CA ALA A 141 -1.41 -9.33 6.69
C ALA A 141 -0.05 -10.01 6.73
N LEU A 142 0.71 -9.83 5.67
CA LEU A 142 2.11 -10.20 5.56
C LEU A 142 2.95 -8.96 5.31
N ALA A 143 4.11 -8.91 5.95
CA ALA A 143 5.19 -7.99 5.64
C ALA A 143 6.43 -8.81 5.26
N SER A 144 6.92 -8.64 4.03
CA SER A 144 7.96 -9.50 3.46
C SER A 144 9.11 -8.69 2.90
N GLY A 145 10.33 -9.08 3.22
CA GLY A 145 11.55 -8.44 2.72
C GLY A 145 11.72 -7.01 3.25
N GLY A 146 12.22 -6.12 2.40
CA GLY A 146 12.50 -4.72 2.72
C GLY A 146 13.97 -4.36 2.56
N ARG A 147 14.34 -3.14 2.97
CA ARG A 147 15.73 -2.72 3.06
C ARG A 147 16.33 -3.24 4.36
N GLY A 148 17.38 -4.07 4.28
CA GLY A 148 18.02 -4.67 5.45
C GLY A 148 18.12 -6.18 5.31
N PRO A 149 17.97 -6.99 6.37
CA PRO A 149 17.98 -8.44 6.27
C PRO A 149 16.77 -8.91 5.47
N VAL A 150 17.04 -9.20 4.23
CA VAL A 150 16.13 -9.23 3.08
C VAL A 150 15.32 -10.52 2.93
N GLY A 151 15.33 -11.41 3.89
CA GLY A 151 14.57 -12.67 3.88
C GLY A 151 13.37 -12.68 4.81
N ASN A 152 13.34 -11.81 5.79
CA ASN A 152 12.36 -11.85 6.87
C ASN A 152 10.92 -11.68 6.40
N ASN A 153 10.08 -12.56 6.90
CA ASN A 153 8.63 -12.51 6.73
C ASN A 153 7.95 -12.42 8.10
N GLU A 154 6.99 -11.54 8.22
CA GLU A 154 6.14 -11.47 9.41
C GLU A 154 4.67 -11.53 9.04
N TYR A 155 3.91 -12.27 9.81
CA TYR A 155 2.48 -12.44 9.70
C TYR A 155 1.76 -11.71 10.82
N TRP A 156 0.78 -10.90 10.44
CA TRP A 156 -0.15 -10.20 11.31
C TRP A 156 -1.45 -10.99 11.45
N ASN A 157 -1.87 -11.30 12.67
CA ASN A 157 -3.09 -12.04 12.96
C ASN A 157 -4.26 -11.16 13.44
N GLY A 158 -4.13 -9.84 13.33
CA GLY A 158 -5.08 -8.86 13.85
C GLY A 158 -4.75 -8.33 15.25
N SER A 159 -3.72 -8.90 15.93
CA SER A 159 -3.30 -8.45 17.28
C SER A 159 -1.79 -8.48 17.50
N ALA A 160 -1.05 -9.32 16.82
CA ALA A 160 0.40 -9.47 16.95
C ALA A 160 1.06 -9.89 15.66
N TRP A 161 2.33 -9.50 15.48
CA TRP A 161 3.21 -9.97 14.43
C TRP A 161 3.95 -11.22 14.88
N THR A 162 4.03 -12.19 14.00
CA THR A 162 4.76 -13.45 14.21
C THR A 162 5.73 -13.66 13.06
N GLU A 163 6.98 -13.91 13.38
CA GLU A 163 7.99 -14.22 12.37
C GLU A 163 7.71 -15.58 11.72
N LEU A 164 7.79 -15.62 10.41
CA LEU A 164 7.65 -16.80 9.58
C LEU A 164 9.01 -17.23 9.02
N ALA A 165 9.02 -18.35 8.29
CA ALA A 165 10.20 -18.76 7.55
C ALA A 165 10.59 -17.69 6.52
N ASP A 166 11.88 -17.43 6.42
CA ASP A 166 12.45 -16.47 5.48
C ASP A 166 12.15 -16.83 4.01
N LEU A 167 12.17 -15.81 3.16
CA LEU A 167 12.16 -16.01 1.71
C LEU A 167 13.37 -16.81 1.29
N ASN A 168 13.20 -17.79 0.40
CA ASN A 168 14.29 -18.68 -0.08
C ASN A 168 15.48 -17.91 -0.69
N ASN A 169 15.20 -16.74 -1.29
CA ASN A 169 16.22 -15.82 -1.75
C ASN A 169 15.88 -14.44 -1.23
N GLY A 170 16.70 -13.91 -0.35
CA GLY A 170 16.56 -12.55 0.14
C GLY A 170 16.44 -11.57 -1.03
N LYS A 171 15.43 -10.72 -1.03
CA LYS A 171 15.21 -9.66 -2.01
C LYS A 171 15.57 -8.33 -1.39
N SER A 172 16.58 -7.67 -1.93
CA SER A 172 16.81 -6.24 -1.73
C SER A 172 16.14 -5.48 -2.89
N SER A 173 15.55 -4.40 -2.59
CA SER A 173 15.09 -3.40 -3.57
C SER A 173 16.17 -2.36 -3.81
#